data_70e1fe517a6115d5a8edd1fa514fca29
#
_entry.id   70e1fe517a6115d5a8edd1fa514fca29
#
_cell.length_a   1.000
_cell.length_b   1.000
_cell.length_c   1.000
_cell.angle_alpha   90.00
_cell.angle_beta   90.00
_cell.angle_gamma   90.00
#
_symmetry.space_group_name_H-M   'P 1'
#
loop_
_entity.id
_entity.type
_entity.pdbx_description
1 polymer ?
#
loop_
_entity_poly.entity_id
_entity_poly.type
_entity_poly.pdbx_seq_one_letter_code
_entity_poly.pdbx_strand_id
1 'polypeptide(L)'
;MNLIKKLRRQFILLATLAIFIIVAGALGLINMMGFYAMREHCLDTMTYITQNGGTMPSRYHPADTASWGKDFFPGITWPEDTPEFAYQTRYFSLRLDSSGRITAVNVKNIVAFSEEQAVEFARIALTSPSGSGFLQKNKARYGFMKTTLEDGSTLLVILDCTREFSDVHTFLSYSVWFGFFCIILYVLIFAFLSKRAIAPFVRNLENQKRFITNASHELKTPLAIISVNAEAMEMMNGKNQWTEGIIKQVRRMSGLISHLILLSKAGEATRAQLQFLSFPVKDMFARLKEDFDLLAKDQGKKLTLSAEDGLTARSDEKYLSEILHILLDNAVKYCDDGGTILLSAEKGKKKDTLRLSVSNDYKDGKDVDYSRFFERFYRNDESHNSKKTGYGIGLSIARELSSLLSIPLTVEYKDGRIAFVMIVKTK
;
A
#
# COMPACT_ATOMS: atom_id res chain seq x y z
N MET A 1 8.45 -6.92 16.55
CA MET A 1 8.07 -8.10 15.71
C MET A 1 6.81 -7.90 14.88
N ASN A 2 5.76 -7.23 15.40
CA ASN A 2 4.50 -6.97 14.64
C ASN A 2 4.67 -6.03 13.45
N LEU A 3 5.49 -4.97 13.54
CA LEU A 3 5.68 -3.99 12.45
C LEU A 3 6.34 -4.62 11.22
N ILE A 4 7.39 -5.42 11.43
CA ILE A 4 8.11 -6.11 10.35
C ILE A 4 7.21 -7.14 9.65
N LYS A 5 6.41 -7.90 10.43
CA LYS A 5 5.41 -8.82 9.87
C LYS A 5 4.34 -8.08 9.06
N LYS A 6 3.89 -6.91 9.53
CA LYS A 6 2.91 -6.06 8.84
C LYS A 6 3.49 -5.50 7.53
N LEU A 7 4.70 -4.94 7.57
CA LEU A 7 5.40 -4.43 6.37
C LEU A 7 5.62 -5.55 5.34
N ARG A 8 6.08 -6.73 5.77
CA ARG A 8 6.26 -7.88 4.88
C ARG A 8 4.94 -8.28 4.22
N ARG A 9 3.84 -8.36 5.00
CA ARG A 9 2.52 -8.69 4.46
C ARG A 9 2.04 -7.65 3.45
N GLN A 10 2.21 -6.37 3.74
CA GLN A 10 1.84 -5.28 2.81
C GLN A 10 2.67 -5.35 1.52
N PHE A 11 3.98 -5.60 1.64
CA PHE A 11 4.86 -5.72 0.48
C PHE A 11 4.51 -6.93 -0.40
N ILE A 12 4.25 -8.10 0.20
CA ILE A 12 3.79 -9.29 -0.53
C ILE A 12 2.46 -9.00 -1.23
N LEU A 13 1.52 -8.35 -0.57
CA LEU A 13 0.19 -8.05 -1.09
C LEU A 13 0.27 -7.10 -2.29
N LEU A 14 1.10 -6.06 -2.19
CA LEU A 14 1.29 -5.06 -3.25
C LEU A 14 1.99 -5.67 -4.47
N ALA A 15 3.01 -6.51 -4.25
CA ALA A 15 3.69 -7.24 -5.32
C ALA A 15 2.79 -8.28 -5.99
N THR A 16 1.94 -8.98 -5.22
CA THR A 16 0.94 -9.92 -5.77
C THR A 16 -0.10 -9.19 -6.60
N LEU A 17 -0.57 -8.02 -6.17
CA LEU A 17 -1.51 -7.20 -6.94
C LEU A 17 -0.89 -6.74 -8.26
N ALA A 18 0.36 -6.30 -8.24
CA ALA A 18 1.06 -5.86 -9.45
C ALA A 18 1.18 -6.97 -10.49
N ILE A 19 1.63 -8.17 -10.09
CA ILE A 19 1.76 -9.30 -11.00
C ILE A 19 0.40 -9.80 -11.49
N PHE A 20 -0.64 -9.75 -10.64
CA PHE A 20 -2.01 -10.09 -11.04
C PHE A 20 -2.49 -9.17 -12.17
N ILE A 21 -2.28 -7.86 -12.06
CA ILE A 21 -2.68 -6.90 -13.10
C ILE A 21 -1.93 -7.17 -14.41
N ILE A 22 -0.62 -7.44 -14.34
CA ILE A 22 0.19 -7.73 -15.53
C ILE A 22 -0.27 -9.03 -16.21
N VAL A 23 -0.43 -10.11 -15.46
CA VAL A 23 -0.84 -11.42 -15.99
C VAL A 23 -2.27 -11.35 -16.55
N ALA A 24 -3.20 -10.75 -15.81
CA ALA A 24 -4.59 -10.61 -16.26
C ALA A 24 -4.68 -9.73 -17.52
N GLY A 25 -3.91 -8.64 -17.59
CA GLY A 25 -3.84 -7.77 -18.77
C GLY A 25 -3.27 -8.49 -19.98
N ALA A 26 -2.15 -9.19 -19.83
CA ALA A 26 -1.51 -9.93 -20.91
C ALA A 26 -2.41 -11.06 -21.45
N LEU A 27 -2.96 -11.89 -20.54
CA LEU A 27 -3.88 -12.97 -20.93
C LEU A 27 -5.17 -12.44 -21.52
N GLY A 28 -5.73 -11.35 -20.96
CA GLY A 28 -6.91 -10.68 -21.49
C GLY A 28 -6.68 -10.19 -22.92
N LEU A 29 -5.54 -9.58 -23.19
CA LEU A 29 -5.17 -9.07 -24.51
C LEU A 29 -5.00 -10.21 -25.52
N ILE A 30 -4.28 -11.27 -25.15
CA ILE A 30 -4.08 -12.45 -26.03
C ILE A 30 -5.43 -13.12 -26.35
N ASN A 31 -6.30 -13.32 -25.37
CA ASN A 31 -7.62 -13.92 -25.59
C ASN A 31 -8.52 -13.02 -26.45
N MET A 32 -8.46 -11.70 -26.25
CA MET A 32 -9.20 -10.75 -27.06
C MET A 32 -8.74 -10.80 -28.54
N MET A 33 -7.42 -10.84 -28.76
CA MET A 33 -6.85 -10.97 -30.11
C MET A 33 -7.27 -12.30 -30.76
N GLY A 34 -7.24 -13.40 -30.03
CA GLY A 34 -7.69 -14.70 -30.52
C GLY A 34 -9.16 -14.69 -30.93
N PHE A 35 -10.00 -14.01 -30.14
CA PHE A 35 -11.43 -13.87 -30.48
C PHE A 35 -11.64 -13.03 -31.76
N TYR A 36 -10.91 -11.92 -31.90
CA TYR A 36 -10.98 -11.10 -33.12
C TYR A 36 -10.47 -11.87 -34.34
N ALA A 37 -9.34 -12.56 -34.23
CA ALA A 37 -8.81 -13.36 -35.34
C ALA A 37 -9.80 -14.46 -35.79
N MET A 38 -10.41 -15.17 -34.84
CA MET A 38 -11.46 -16.14 -35.16
C MET A 38 -12.65 -15.52 -35.87
N ARG A 39 -13.11 -14.36 -35.42
CA ARG A 39 -14.24 -13.65 -36.05
C ARG A 39 -13.92 -13.24 -37.48
N GLU A 40 -12.74 -12.65 -37.70
CA GLU A 40 -12.28 -12.28 -39.06
C GLU A 40 -12.17 -13.52 -39.95
N HIS A 41 -11.56 -14.59 -39.48
CA HIS A 41 -11.46 -15.84 -40.25
C HIS A 41 -12.85 -16.38 -40.68
N CYS A 42 -13.85 -16.39 -39.79
CA CYS A 42 -15.20 -16.78 -40.16
C CYS A 42 -15.84 -15.86 -41.21
N LEU A 43 -15.63 -14.52 -41.06
CA LEU A 43 -16.15 -13.55 -42.02
C LEU A 43 -15.49 -13.67 -43.39
N ASP A 44 -14.18 -13.84 -43.47
CA ASP A 44 -13.42 -14.01 -44.69
C ASP A 44 -13.84 -15.28 -45.40
N THR A 45 -14.02 -16.39 -44.70
CA THR A 45 -14.51 -17.65 -45.25
C THR A 45 -15.92 -17.48 -45.85
N MET A 46 -16.82 -16.79 -45.13
CA MET A 46 -18.18 -16.51 -45.65
C MET A 46 -18.15 -15.55 -46.87
N THR A 47 -17.29 -14.56 -46.85
CA THR A 47 -17.10 -13.64 -48.00
C THR A 47 -16.62 -14.38 -49.21
N TYR A 48 -15.65 -15.30 -49.05
CA TYR A 48 -15.16 -16.11 -50.17
C TYR A 48 -16.24 -17.03 -50.74
N ILE A 49 -17.02 -17.73 -49.92
CA ILE A 49 -18.16 -18.55 -50.37
C ILE A 49 -19.17 -17.67 -51.11
N THR A 50 -19.43 -16.48 -50.63
CA THR A 50 -20.40 -15.55 -51.24
C THR A 50 -19.93 -15.07 -52.61
N GLN A 51 -18.65 -14.68 -52.75
CA GLN A 51 -18.05 -14.28 -54.02
C GLN A 51 -18.07 -15.40 -55.09
N ASN A 52 -18.04 -16.64 -54.63
CA ASN A 52 -18.14 -17.81 -55.51
C ASN A 52 -19.59 -18.34 -55.65
N GLY A 53 -20.58 -17.48 -55.52
CA GLY A 53 -21.97 -17.80 -55.79
C GLY A 53 -22.61 -18.79 -54.81
N GLY A 54 -22.12 -18.84 -53.54
CA GLY A 54 -22.64 -19.73 -52.51
C GLY A 54 -22.02 -21.13 -52.52
N THR A 55 -20.91 -21.31 -53.22
CA THR A 55 -20.16 -22.56 -53.28
C THR A 55 -18.70 -22.36 -52.95
N MET A 56 -18.01 -23.36 -52.43
CA MET A 56 -16.58 -23.31 -52.20
C MET A 56 -15.88 -24.13 -53.29
N PRO A 57 -15.03 -23.52 -54.12
CA PRO A 57 -14.28 -24.25 -55.13
C PRO A 57 -13.30 -25.23 -54.49
N SER A 58 -13.08 -26.39 -55.19
CA SER A 58 -12.17 -27.43 -54.73
C SER A 58 -10.69 -27.01 -54.64
N ARG A 59 -10.33 -25.85 -55.22
CA ARG A 59 -9.02 -25.23 -55.10
C ARG A 59 -9.19 -23.86 -54.45
N TYR A 60 -9.21 -23.88 -53.11
CA TYR A 60 -9.17 -22.67 -52.34
C TYR A 60 -7.72 -22.17 -52.33
N HIS A 61 -7.46 -21.04 -52.98
CA HIS A 61 -6.28 -20.25 -52.70
C HIS A 61 -6.77 -18.98 -52.03
N PRO A 62 -6.46 -18.77 -50.77
CA PRO A 62 -6.72 -17.47 -50.16
C PRO A 62 -5.88 -16.46 -50.91
N ALA A 63 -6.55 -15.68 -51.78
CA ALA A 63 -5.93 -14.54 -52.40
C ALA A 63 -5.54 -13.60 -51.26
N ASP A 64 -4.27 -13.33 -51.13
CA ASP A 64 -3.61 -12.19 -50.45
C ASP A 64 -4.41 -11.41 -49.36
N THR A 65 -5.35 -12.07 -48.70
CA THR A 65 -5.88 -11.52 -47.45
C THR A 65 -4.82 -11.67 -46.41
N ALA A 66 -4.07 -10.59 -46.17
CA ALA A 66 -3.11 -10.46 -45.12
C ALA A 66 -3.80 -10.73 -43.78
N SER A 67 -3.87 -12.00 -43.40
CA SER A 67 -4.20 -12.39 -42.06
C SER A 67 -3.00 -11.95 -41.24
N TRP A 68 -3.16 -10.94 -40.39
CA TRP A 68 -2.07 -10.37 -39.62
C TRP A 68 -1.36 -11.41 -38.72
N GLY A 69 -1.90 -12.59 -38.53
CA GLY A 69 -1.22 -13.73 -37.96
C GLY A 69 -0.14 -14.32 -38.83
N LYS A 70 -0.30 -14.31 -40.17
CA LYS A 70 0.70 -14.87 -41.11
C LYS A 70 1.99 -14.06 -41.13
N ASP A 71 1.91 -12.74 -41.00
CA ASP A 71 3.08 -11.86 -40.93
C ASP A 71 3.87 -11.99 -39.63
N PHE A 72 3.18 -12.33 -38.55
CA PHE A 72 3.81 -12.49 -37.22
C PHE A 72 4.50 -13.84 -37.04
N PHE A 73 4.01 -14.90 -37.72
CA PHE A 73 4.54 -16.26 -37.60
C PHE A 73 4.84 -16.87 -38.98
N PRO A 74 5.86 -16.36 -39.68
CA PRO A 74 6.22 -16.90 -40.97
C PRO A 74 6.69 -18.35 -40.82
N GLY A 75 6.15 -19.23 -41.67
CA GLY A 75 6.47 -20.67 -41.69
C GLY A 75 5.49 -21.58 -40.95
N ILE A 76 4.42 -21.04 -40.39
CA ILE A 76 3.30 -21.86 -39.92
C ILE A 76 2.34 -22.14 -41.06
N THR A 77 2.00 -23.43 -41.27
CA THR A 77 0.95 -23.83 -42.21
C THR A 77 -0.43 -23.56 -41.59
N TRP A 78 -1.19 -22.69 -42.20
CA TRP A 78 -2.54 -22.40 -41.75
C TRP A 78 -3.54 -23.40 -42.36
N PRO A 79 -4.67 -23.71 -41.69
CA PRO A 79 -5.66 -24.67 -42.21
C PRO A 79 -6.14 -24.31 -43.61
N GLU A 80 -6.29 -23.01 -43.90
CA GLU A 80 -6.73 -22.51 -45.22
C GLU A 80 -5.74 -22.79 -46.35
N ASP A 81 -4.48 -23.00 -46.04
CA ASP A 81 -3.42 -23.29 -47.03
C ASP A 81 -3.45 -24.75 -47.46
N THR A 82 -4.32 -25.57 -46.90
CA THR A 82 -4.41 -26.99 -47.22
C THR A 82 -5.48 -27.27 -48.30
N PRO A 83 -5.26 -28.17 -49.24
CA PRO A 83 -6.25 -28.55 -50.24
C PRO A 83 -7.54 -29.07 -49.67
N GLU A 84 -7.49 -29.61 -48.44
CA GLU A 84 -8.61 -30.23 -47.74
C GLU A 84 -9.53 -29.20 -47.08
N PHE A 85 -9.12 -27.91 -47.00
CA PHE A 85 -9.90 -26.87 -46.32
C PHE A 85 -11.31 -26.73 -46.91
N ALA A 86 -11.45 -26.76 -48.23
CA ALA A 86 -12.74 -26.70 -48.89
C ALA A 86 -13.70 -27.82 -48.51
N TYR A 87 -13.18 -29.03 -48.26
CA TYR A 87 -13.96 -30.21 -47.85
C TYR A 87 -14.24 -30.23 -46.34
N GLN A 88 -13.40 -29.62 -45.54
CA GLN A 88 -13.58 -29.54 -44.09
C GLN A 88 -14.54 -28.41 -43.70
N THR A 89 -14.71 -27.41 -44.56
CA THR A 89 -15.60 -26.27 -44.31
C THR A 89 -17.08 -26.69 -44.41
N ARG A 90 -17.79 -26.58 -43.30
CA ARG A 90 -19.21 -26.94 -43.19
C ARG A 90 -20.06 -25.69 -43.34
N TYR A 91 -20.78 -25.61 -44.43
CA TYR A 91 -21.64 -24.47 -44.76
C TYR A 91 -22.86 -24.93 -45.56
N PHE A 92 -23.88 -24.05 -45.64
CA PHE A 92 -24.94 -24.15 -46.60
C PHE A 92 -25.29 -22.73 -47.11
N SER A 93 -25.88 -22.70 -48.30
CA SER A 93 -26.25 -21.43 -48.92
C SER A 93 -27.69 -21.50 -49.47
N LEU A 94 -28.34 -20.32 -49.46
CA LEU A 94 -29.67 -20.14 -49.97
C LEU A 94 -29.67 -18.94 -50.89
N ARG A 95 -30.41 -19.05 -52.02
CA ARG A 95 -30.67 -17.94 -52.89
C ARG A 95 -32.12 -17.53 -52.79
N LEU A 96 -32.37 -16.20 -52.68
CA LEU A 96 -33.69 -15.62 -52.61
C LEU A 96 -33.89 -14.71 -53.80
N ASP A 97 -35.07 -14.69 -54.39
CA ASP A 97 -35.44 -13.73 -55.41
C ASP A 97 -35.61 -12.30 -54.84
N SER A 98 -35.84 -11.34 -55.68
CA SER A 98 -36.11 -9.95 -55.29
C SER A 98 -37.37 -9.75 -54.44
N SER A 99 -38.27 -10.79 -54.40
CA SER A 99 -39.47 -10.81 -53.56
C SER A 99 -39.23 -11.48 -52.21
N GLY A 100 -38.01 -11.97 -51.94
CA GLY A 100 -37.63 -12.65 -50.70
C GLY A 100 -38.07 -14.14 -50.67
N ARG A 101 -38.47 -14.72 -51.79
CA ARG A 101 -38.80 -16.16 -51.87
C ARG A 101 -37.52 -16.96 -52.14
N ILE A 102 -37.34 -18.10 -51.45
CA ILE A 102 -36.21 -18.97 -51.63
C ILE A 102 -36.33 -19.73 -52.95
N THR A 103 -35.34 -19.55 -53.82
CA THR A 103 -35.27 -20.13 -55.16
C THR A 103 -34.35 -21.34 -55.26
N ALA A 104 -33.32 -21.40 -54.42
CA ALA A 104 -32.37 -22.50 -54.36
C ALA A 104 -31.84 -22.69 -52.97
N VAL A 105 -31.58 -23.98 -52.58
CA VAL A 105 -30.96 -24.37 -51.30
C VAL A 105 -29.81 -25.34 -51.63
N ASN A 106 -28.64 -25.07 -51.10
CA ASN A 106 -27.48 -25.93 -51.25
C ASN A 106 -26.97 -26.38 -49.88
N VAL A 107 -27.20 -27.63 -49.51
CA VAL A 107 -26.78 -28.24 -48.23
C VAL A 107 -25.69 -29.32 -48.41
N LYS A 108 -25.02 -29.37 -49.57
CA LYS A 108 -24.06 -30.43 -49.91
C LYS A 108 -22.87 -30.52 -48.96
N ASN A 109 -22.48 -29.38 -48.36
CA ASN A 109 -21.31 -29.32 -47.47
C ASN A 109 -21.64 -29.36 -45.99
N ILE A 110 -22.89 -29.71 -45.61
CA ILE A 110 -23.29 -29.86 -44.22
C ILE A 110 -24.28 -31.01 -44.06
N VAL A 111 -23.94 -31.98 -43.23
CA VAL A 111 -24.78 -33.16 -42.96
C VAL A 111 -25.85 -32.88 -41.89
N ALA A 112 -25.61 -31.89 -41.06
CA ALA A 112 -26.47 -31.60 -39.88
C ALA A 112 -27.82 -30.95 -40.26
N PHE A 113 -28.07 -30.57 -41.52
CA PHE A 113 -29.29 -29.93 -41.96
C PHE A 113 -29.90 -30.61 -43.18
N SER A 114 -31.20 -30.93 -43.12
CA SER A 114 -32.01 -31.13 -44.32
C SER A 114 -32.31 -29.78 -45.00
N GLU A 115 -32.77 -29.80 -46.27
CA GLU A 115 -33.17 -28.57 -46.97
C GLU A 115 -34.26 -27.81 -46.18
N GLU A 116 -35.22 -28.51 -45.62
CA GLU A 116 -36.30 -27.91 -44.81
C GLU A 116 -35.76 -27.23 -43.55
N GLN A 117 -34.85 -27.89 -42.84
CA GLN A 117 -34.21 -27.34 -41.64
C GLN A 117 -33.30 -26.15 -41.98
N ALA A 118 -32.63 -26.18 -43.11
CA ALA A 118 -31.83 -25.08 -43.61
C ALA A 118 -32.67 -23.84 -43.90
N VAL A 119 -33.85 -24.04 -44.52
CA VAL A 119 -34.81 -22.96 -44.78
C VAL A 119 -35.36 -22.38 -43.48
N GLU A 120 -35.73 -23.21 -42.52
CA GLU A 120 -36.19 -22.74 -41.19
C GLU A 120 -35.12 -21.91 -40.46
N PHE A 121 -33.90 -22.40 -40.47
CA PHE A 121 -32.79 -21.69 -39.84
C PHE A 121 -32.42 -20.38 -40.57
N ALA A 122 -32.47 -20.40 -41.88
CA ALA A 122 -32.23 -19.21 -42.72
C ALA A 122 -33.22 -18.07 -42.41
N ARG A 123 -34.49 -18.38 -42.12
CA ARG A 123 -35.49 -17.40 -41.69
C ARG A 123 -35.03 -16.59 -40.47
N ILE A 124 -34.39 -17.25 -39.50
CA ILE A 124 -33.82 -16.56 -38.32
C ILE A 124 -32.71 -15.61 -38.72
N ALA A 125 -31.82 -16.03 -39.61
CA ALA A 125 -30.76 -15.17 -40.13
C ALA A 125 -31.32 -13.95 -40.93
N LEU A 126 -32.38 -14.18 -41.69
CA LEU A 126 -33.03 -13.14 -42.52
C LEU A 126 -33.71 -12.06 -41.67
N THR A 127 -34.22 -12.38 -40.47
CA THR A 127 -34.82 -11.38 -39.56
C THR A 127 -33.79 -10.49 -38.90
N SER A 128 -32.52 -10.85 -38.92
CA SER A 128 -31.46 -10.01 -38.38
C SER A 128 -31.32 -8.69 -39.22
N PRO A 129 -31.24 -7.52 -38.59
CA PRO A 129 -31.03 -6.25 -39.32
C PRO A 129 -29.64 -6.14 -39.94
N SER A 130 -28.68 -6.93 -39.43
CA SER A 130 -27.28 -6.91 -39.87
C SER A 130 -27.07 -7.75 -41.14
N GLY A 131 -26.16 -7.33 -42.00
CA GLY A 131 -25.75 -8.09 -43.20
C GLY A 131 -24.93 -9.35 -42.86
N SER A 132 -24.30 -9.39 -41.70
CA SER A 132 -23.55 -10.54 -41.20
C SER A 132 -23.63 -10.64 -39.68
N GLY A 133 -23.41 -11.82 -39.13
CA GLY A 133 -23.42 -12.03 -37.69
C GLY A 133 -23.25 -13.49 -37.29
N PHE A 134 -23.47 -13.79 -36.02
CA PHE A 134 -23.38 -15.13 -35.48
C PHE A 134 -24.70 -15.51 -34.77
N LEU A 135 -25.12 -16.72 -34.95
CA LEU A 135 -26.33 -17.31 -34.36
C LEU A 135 -25.99 -18.58 -33.61
N GLN A 136 -26.79 -18.95 -32.62
CA GLN A 136 -26.62 -20.20 -31.88
C GLN A 136 -27.86 -21.05 -32.03
N LYS A 137 -27.67 -22.34 -32.40
CA LYS A 137 -28.72 -23.36 -32.42
C LYS A 137 -28.17 -24.68 -31.86
N ASN A 138 -28.86 -25.29 -30.92
CA ASN A 138 -28.49 -26.58 -30.33
C ASN A 138 -27.03 -26.69 -29.86
N LYS A 139 -26.54 -25.63 -29.16
CA LYS A 139 -25.14 -25.47 -28.69
C LYS A 139 -24.10 -25.27 -29.81
N ALA A 140 -24.46 -25.36 -31.09
CA ALA A 140 -23.59 -25.03 -32.20
C ALA A 140 -23.64 -23.51 -32.52
N ARG A 141 -22.56 -22.99 -33.05
CA ARG A 141 -22.42 -21.59 -33.44
C ARG A 141 -22.31 -21.47 -34.96
N TYR A 142 -23.15 -20.66 -35.55
CA TYR A 142 -23.22 -20.45 -36.99
C TYR A 142 -22.98 -18.98 -37.31
N GLY A 143 -22.06 -18.72 -38.24
CA GLY A 143 -21.93 -17.41 -38.88
C GLY A 143 -22.94 -17.30 -40.01
N PHE A 144 -23.47 -16.12 -40.27
CA PHE A 144 -24.29 -15.87 -41.44
C PHE A 144 -23.83 -14.60 -42.16
N MET A 145 -23.96 -14.58 -43.50
CA MET A 145 -23.67 -13.42 -44.34
C MET A 145 -24.74 -13.31 -45.44
N LYS A 146 -25.33 -12.11 -45.59
CA LYS A 146 -26.30 -11.77 -46.61
C LYS A 146 -25.66 -10.84 -47.59
N THR A 147 -25.73 -11.17 -48.89
CA THR A 147 -25.20 -10.32 -49.95
C THR A 147 -26.20 -10.22 -51.09
N THR A 148 -26.51 -9.00 -51.54
CA THR A 148 -27.33 -8.79 -52.72
C THR A 148 -26.44 -8.92 -53.95
N LEU A 149 -26.83 -9.78 -54.88
CA LEU A 149 -26.13 -9.99 -56.15
C LEU A 149 -26.56 -8.95 -57.18
N GLU A 150 -25.83 -8.86 -58.29
CA GLU A 150 -26.09 -7.89 -59.39
C GLU A 150 -27.46 -8.07 -60.04
N ASP A 151 -28.00 -9.27 -60.02
CA ASP A 151 -29.33 -9.62 -60.55
C ASP A 151 -30.48 -9.26 -59.59
N GLY A 152 -30.18 -8.58 -58.45
CA GLY A 152 -31.17 -8.23 -57.43
C GLY A 152 -31.59 -9.38 -56.51
N SER A 153 -31.06 -10.58 -56.72
CA SER A 153 -31.27 -11.73 -55.80
C SER A 153 -30.39 -11.57 -54.54
N THR A 154 -30.82 -12.18 -53.42
CA THR A 154 -30.04 -12.20 -52.18
C THR A 154 -29.45 -13.59 -51.99
N LEU A 155 -28.14 -13.67 -51.80
CA LEU A 155 -27.43 -14.87 -51.39
C LEU A 155 -27.22 -14.82 -49.89
N LEU A 156 -27.68 -15.85 -49.19
CA LEU A 156 -27.43 -16.06 -47.77
C LEU A 156 -26.49 -17.25 -47.64
N VAL A 157 -25.36 -17.07 -47.00
CA VAL A 157 -24.38 -18.10 -46.64
C VAL A 157 -24.41 -18.28 -45.13
N ILE A 158 -24.45 -19.53 -44.69
CA ILE A 158 -24.41 -19.90 -43.28
C ILE A 158 -23.28 -20.90 -43.08
N LEU A 159 -22.33 -20.52 -42.25
CA LEU A 159 -21.09 -21.27 -41.92
C LEU A 159 -21.19 -21.85 -40.53
N ASP A 160 -20.84 -23.12 -40.35
CA ASP A 160 -20.65 -23.71 -39.02
C ASP A 160 -19.30 -23.27 -38.44
N CYS A 161 -19.33 -22.37 -37.49
CA CYS A 161 -18.18 -21.84 -36.76
C CYS A 161 -18.02 -22.51 -35.37
N THR A 162 -18.66 -23.63 -35.13
CA THR A 162 -18.67 -24.28 -33.79
C THR A 162 -17.30 -24.68 -33.34
N ARG A 163 -16.43 -25.17 -34.24
CA ARG A 163 -15.06 -25.56 -33.95
C ARG A 163 -14.21 -24.37 -33.56
N GLU A 164 -14.26 -23.30 -34.32
CA GLU A 164 -13.51 -22.07 -34.13
C GLU A 164 -13.86 -21.42 -32.77
N PHE A 165 -15.15 -21.36 -32.44
CA PHE A 165 -15.60 -20.91 -31.12
C PHE A 165 -15.15 -21.86 -29.98
N SER A 166 -15.17 -23.16 -30.20
CA SER A 166 -14.72 -24.15 -29.22
C SER A 166 -13.21 -24.01 -28.96
N ASP A 167 -12.43 -23.81 -30.01
CA ASP A 167 -10.98 -23.66 -29.92
C ASP A 167 -10.60 -22.40 -29.11
N VAL A 168 -11.26 -21.27 -29.39
CA VAL A 168 -11.07 -20.03 -28.60
C VAL A 168 -11.50 -20.24 -27.14
N HIS A 169 -12.60 -20.94 -26.88
CA HIS A 169 -13.05 -21.20 -25.51
C HIS A 169 -12.09 -22.13 -24.77
N THR A 170 -11.58 -23.14 -25.44
CA THR A 170 -10.57 -24.07 -24.90
C THR A 170 -9.29 -23.34 -24.57
N PHE A 171 -8.81 -22.49 -25.47
CA PHE A 171 -7.64 -21.64 -25.25
C PHE A 171 -7.85 -20.68 -24.06
N LEU A 172 -9.02 -20.05 -23.96
CA LEU A 172 -9.37 -19.20 -22.82
C LEU A 172 -9.31 -20.00 -21.50
N SER A 173 -9.87 -21.21 -21.49
CA SER A 173 -9.83 -22.05 -20.30
C SER A 173 -8.38 -22.40 -19.88
N TYR A 174 -7.56 -22.82 -20.81
CA TYR A 174 -6.15 -23.13 -20.53
C TYR A 174 -5.36 -21.89 -20.09
N SER A 175 -5.56 -20.74 -20.71
CA SER A 175 -4.89 -19.51 -20.35
C SER A 175 -5.26 -19.06 -18.92
N VAL A 176 -6.52 -19.18 -18.52
CA VAL A 176 -6.97 -18.86 -17.16
C VAL A 176 -6.31 -19.79 -16.12
N TRP A 177 -6.31 -21.11 -16.37
CA TRP A 177 -5.65 -22.07 -15.48
C TRP A 177 -4.14 -21.86 -15.40
N PHE A 178 -3.49 -21.56 -16.52
CA PHE A 178 -2.08 -21.23 -16.58
C PHE A 178 -1.77 -19.96 -15.77
N GLY A 179 -2.57 -18.91 -15.95
CA GLY A 179 -2.44 -17.66 -15.19
C GLY A 179 -2.60 -17.87 -13.68
N PHE A 180 -3.58 -18.67 -13.28
CA PHE A 180 -3.78 -19.03 -11.88
C PHE A 180 -2.57 -19.78 -11.29
N PHE A 181 -2.04 -20.75 -12.02
CA PHE A 181 -0.83 -21.47 -11.62
C PHE A 181 0.38 -20.56 -11.49
N CYS A 182 0.62 -19.66 -12.44
CA CYS A 182 1.70 -18.68 -12.40
C CYS A 182 1.61 -17.75 -11.19
N ILE A 183 0.40 -17.30 -10.84
CA ILE A 183 0.18 -16.43 -9.66
C ILE A 183 0.49 -17.20 -8.37
N ILE A 184 0.03 -18.44 -8.24
CA ILE A 184 0.34 -19.26 -7.06
C ILE A 184 1.85 -19.47 -6.92
N LEU A 185 2.51 -19.87 -8.00
CA LEU A 185 3.95 -20.11 -8.01
C LEU A 185 4.72 -18.84 -7.63
N TYR A 186 4.32 -17.69 -8.19
CA TYR A 186 4.91 -16.40 -7.84
C TYR A 186 4.76 -16.09 -6.34
N VAL A 187 3.56 -16.26 -5.78
CA VAL A 187 3.31 -15.98 -4.35
C VAL A 187 4.18 -16.87 -3.46
N LEU A 188 4.33 -18.15 -3.79
CA LEU A 188 5.17 -19.10 -3.05
C LEU A 188 6.66 -18.70 -3.10
N ILE A 189 7.17 -18.45 -4.29
CA ILE A 189 8.57 -18.01 -4.49
C ILE A 189 8.82 -16.69 -3.74
N PHE A 190 7.92 -15.71 -3.90
CA PHE A 190 8.07 -14.40 -3.30
C PHE A 190 7.96 -14.45 -1.77
N ALA A 191 7.06 -15.27 -1.23
CA ALA A 191 6.94 -15.49 0.21
C ALA A 191 8.21 -16.13 0.80
N PHE A 192 8.85 -17.04 0.07
CA PHE A 192 10.12 -17.65 0.46
C PHE A 192 11.29 -16.64 0.40
N LEU A 193 11.46 -15.95 -0.73
CA LEU A 193 12.52 -14.97 -0.93
C LEU A 193 12.39 -13.78 0.05
N SER A 194 11.18 -13.31 0.34
CA SER A 194 10.95 -12.17 1.22
C SER A 194 11.47 -12.40 2.64
N LYS A 195 11.42 -13.65 3.15
CA LYS A 195 12.02 -14.00 4.44
C LYS A 195 13.54 -13.79 4.42
N ARG A 196 14.19 -14.23 3.35
CA ARG A 196 15.65 -14.18 3.22
C ARG A 196 16.15 -12.76 2.97
N ALA A 197 15.42 -11.98 2.17
CA ALA A 197 15.77 -10.60 1.86
C ALA A 197 15.61 -9.64 3.06
N ILE A 198 14.60 -9.84 3.91
CA ILE A 198 14.33 -8.97 5.06
C ILE A 198 15.17 -9.33 6.28
N ALA A 199 15.59 -10.58 6.42
CA ALA A 199 16.38 -11.05 7.57
C ALA A 199 17.64 -10.20 7.86
N PRO A 200 18.49 -9.83 6.89
CA PRO A 200 19.67 -9.01 7.14
C PRO A 200 19.33 -7.61 7.65
N PHE A 201 18.24 -6.99 7.17
CA PHE A 201 17.81 -5.67 7.66
C PHE A 201 17.38 -5.73 9.13
N VAL A 202 16.66 -6.79 9.53
CA VAL A 202 16.26 -7.00 10.92
C VAL A 202 17.48 -7.18 11.81
N ARG A 203 18.43 -8.04 11.41
CA ARG A 203 19.67 -8.27 12.15
C ARG A 203 20.50 -7.00 12.29
N ASN A 204 20.59 -6.20 11.22
CA ASN A 204 21.33 -4.94 11.26
C ASN A 204 20.71 -3.94 12.25
N LEU A 205 19.38 -3.80 12.25
CA LEU A 205 18.67 -2.98 13.23
C LEU A 205 18.89 -3.47 14.67
N GLU A 206 18.84 -4.78 14.91
CA GLU A 206 19.10 -5.37 16.23
C GLU A 206 20.56 -5.14 16.66
N ASN A 207 21.52 -5.34 15.77
CA ASN A 207 22.93 -5.10 16.04
C ASN A 207 23.21 -3.63 16.35
N GLN A 208 22.62 -2.69 15.59
CA GLN A 208 22.76 -1.27 15.83
C GLN A 208 22.22 -0.87 17.21
N LYS A 209 21.08 -1.43 17.62
CA LYS A 209 20.50 -1.21 18.94
C LYS A 209 21.40 -1.76 20.05
N ARG A 210 21.84 -3.00 19.92
CA ARG A 210 22.78 -3.62 20.89
C ARG A 210 24.06 -2.82 21.02
N PHE A 211 24.61 -2.34 19.92
CA PHE A 211 25.79 -1.48 19.90
C PHE A 211 25.56 -0.20 20.71
N ILE A 212 24.44 0.49 20.50
CA ILE A 212 24.08 1.72 21.23
C ILE A 212 23.96 1.42 22.74
N THR A 213 23.29 0.33 23.10
CA THR A 213 23.10 -0.05 24.52
C THR A 213 24.44 -0.37 25.18
N ASN A 214 25.28 -1.19 24.55
CA ASN A 214 26.59 -1.58 25.10
C ASN A 214 27.54 -0.38 25.19
N ALA A 215 27.66 0.41 24.11
CA ALA A 215 28.49 1.62 24.11
C ALA A 215 28.06 2.61 25.21
N SER A 216 26.75 2.71 25.45
CA SER A 216 26.22 3.58 26.49
C SER A 216 26.60 3.11 27.90
N HIS A 217 26.62 1.82 28.17
CA HIS A 217 27.10 1.28 29.46
C HIS A 217 28.59 1.50 29.63
N GLU A 218 29.38 1.25 28.57
CA GLU A 218 30.83 1.45 28.59
C GLU A 218 31.25 2.93 28.73
N LEU A 219 30.39 3.88 28.30
CA LEU A 219 30.63 5.31 28.47
C LEU A 219 30.19 5.85 29.85
N LYS A 220 29.21 5.24 30.52
CA LYS A 220 28.76 5.69 31.84
C LYS A 220 29.86 5.56 32.90
N THR A 221 30.61 4.46 32.89
CA THR A 221 31.63 4.18 33.88
C THR A 221 32.78 5.22 33.88
N PRO A 222 33.44 5.54 32.74
CA PRO A 222 34.48 6.58 32.75
C PRO A 222 33.94 7.97 33.10
N LEU A 223 32.71 8.28 32.72
CA LEU A 223 32.09 9.56 33.08
C LEU A 223 31.81 9.66 34.56
N ALA A 224 31.40 8.58 35.23
CA ALA A 224 31.24 8.55 36.68
C ALA A 224 32.60 8.76 37.39
N ILE A 225 33.66 8.14 36.89
CA ILE A 225 35.04 8.32 37.46
C ILE A 225 35.47 9.78 37.28
N ILE A 226 35.25 10.40 36.11
CA ILE A 226 35.59 11.82 35.86
C ILE A 226 34.78 12.73 36.82
N SER A 227 33.47 12.43 37.05
CA SER A 227 32.65 13.19 38.00
C SER A 227 33.20 13.15 39.39
N VAL A 228 33.46 11.91 39.89
CA VAL A 228 33.99 11.69 41.25
C VAL A 228 35.34 12.41 41.42
N ASN A 229 36.25 12.31 40.47
CA ASN A 229 37.54 13.00 40.53
C ASN A 229 37.40 14.50 40.56
N ALA A 230 36.51 15.09 39.73
CA ALA A 230 36.25 16.53 39.70
C ALA A 230 35.59 16.99 41.02
N GLU A 231 34.65 16.23 41.58
CA GLU A 231 34.03 16.50 42.89
C GLU A 231 35.05 16.42 44.03
N ALA A 232 35.92 15.40 43.98
CA ALA A 232 37.02 15.30 44.96
C ALA A 232 37.99 16.46 44.89
N MET A 233 38.34 16.94 43.69
CA MET A 233 39.14 18.16 43.48
C MET A 233 38.48 19.41 44.07
N GLU A 234 37.15 19.54 43.92
CA GLU A 234 36.39 20.65 44.55
C GLU A 234 36.40 20.55 46.08
N MET A 235 36.31 19.36 46.62
CA MET A 235 36.37 19.16 48.08
C MET A 235 37.75 19.49 48.67
N MET A 236 38.83 19.17 47.94
CA MET A 236 40.21 19.42 48.41
C MET A 236 40.67 20.86 48.19
N ASN A 237 40.32 21.48 47.09
CA ASN A 237 40.87 22.78 46.65
C ASN A 237 39.84 23.91 46.60
N GLY A 238 38.59 23.63 47.01
CA GLY A 238 37.46 24.54 46.84
C GLY A 238 36.94 24.58 45.40
N LYS A 239 35.74 25.13 45.24
CA LYS A 239 35.09 25.28 43.91
C LYS A 239 35.89 26.23 43.03
N ASN A 240 36.17 25.81 41.81
CA ASN A 240 36.79 26.65 40.81
C ASN A 240 36.09 26.49 39.45
N GLN A 241 36.26 27.46 38.55
CA GLN A 241 35.62 27.51 37.26
C GLN A 241 35.90 26.27 36.40
N TRP A 242 37.05 25.63 36.54
CA TRP A 242 37.46 24.48 35.73
C TRP A 242 36.77 23.20 36.19
N THR A 243 36.72 22.93 37.50
CA THR A 243 36.03 21.75 38.06
C THR A 243 34.52 21.84 37.85
N GLU A 244 33.94 23.03 38.06
CA GLU A 244 32.52 23.27 37.76
C GLU A 244 32.21 23.07 36.28
N GLY A 245 33.11 23.50 35.37
CA GLY A 245 33.02 23.26 33.94
C GLY A 245 33.06 21.76 33.59
N ILE A 246 33.97 20.99 34.20
CA ILE A 246 34.11 19.55 33.99
C ILE A 246 32.83 18.83 34.48
N ILE A 247 32.37 19.07 35.69
CA ILE A 247 31.17 18.47 36.27
C ILE A 247 29.94 18.77 35.40
N LYS A 248 29.80 19.98 34.92
CA LYS A 248 28.74 20.40 34.01
C LYS A 248 28.77 19.58 32.72
N GLN A 249 29.96 19.39 32.10
CA GLN A 249 30.09 18.60 30.87
C GLN A 249 29.84 17.11 31.12
N VAL A 250 30.30 16.55 32.22
CA VAL A 250 30.04 15.16 32.60
C VAL A 250 28.54 14.90 32.79
N ARG A 251 27.85 15.77 33.54
CA ARG A 251 26.39 15.69 33.68
C ARG A 251 25.67 15.76 32.32
N ARG A 252 26.19 16.66 31.46
CA ARG A 252 25.70 16.81 30.10
C ARG A 252 25.84 15.51 29.28
N MET A 253 27.01 14.89 29.27
CA MET A 253 27.25 13.63 28.54
C MET A 253 26.45 12.45 29.13
N SER A 254 26.33 12.37 30.45
CA SER A 254 25.51 11.35 31.12
C SER A 254 24.02 11.44 30.73
N GLY A 255 23.49 12.66 30.60
CA GLY A 255 22.14 12.90 30.10
C GLY A 255 21.94 12.42 28.66
N LEU A 256 22.90 12.75 27.75
CA LEU A 256 22.87 12.27 26.36
C LEU A 256 22.86 10.74 26.29
N ILE A 257 23.73 10.10 27.01
CA ILE A 257 23.85 8.62 27.03
C ILE A 257 22.56 8.01 27.56
N SER A 258 21.97 8.56 28.62
CA SER A 258 20.70 8.07 29.18
C SER A 258 19.57 8.21 28.17
N HIS A 259 19.51 9.30 27.43
CA HIS A 259 18.54 9.50 26.35
C HIS A 259 18.74 8.51 25.18
N LEU A 260 20.00 8.20 24.79
CA LEU A 260 20.31 7.21 23.76
C LEU A 260 19.87 5.80 24.17
N ILE A 261 20.08 5.43 25.45
CA ILE A 261 19.60 4.15 26.01
C ILE A 261 18.07 4.09 25.96
N LEU A 262 17.39 5.15 26.35
CA LEU A 262 15.94 5.22 26.36
C LEU A 262 15.36 5.04 24.95
N LEU A 263 15.96 5.71 23.96
CA LEU A 263 15.63 5.53 22.52
C LEU A 263 15.82 4.09 22.05
N SER A 264 16.94 3.46 22.43
CA SER A 264 17.22 2.06 22.08
C SER A 264 16.19 1.11 22.70
N LYS A 265 15.87 1.30 23.98
CA LYS A 265 14.88 0.48 24.73
C LYS A 265 13.44 0.72 24.26
N ALA A 266 13.06 1.95 23.96
CA ALA A 266 11.72 2.25 23.45
C ALA A 266 11.42 1.53 22.12
N GLY A 267 12.46 1.37 21.27
CA GLY A 267 12.37 0.55 20.06
C GLY A 267 12.35 -0.96 20.31
N GLU A 268 12.73 -1.46 21.49
CA GLU A 268 12.70 -2.88 21.88
C GLU A 268 11.42 -3.27 22.62
N ALA A 269 10.84 -2.34 23.37
CA ALA A 269 9.64 -2.62 24.15
C ALA A 269 8.51 -3.05 23.22
N THR A 270 8.18 -4.33 23.28
CA THR A 270 7.02 -4.86 22.57
C THR A 270 5.78 -4.42 23.35
N ARG A 271 4.72 -4.05 22.65
CA ARG A 271 3.44 -3.69 23.27
C ARG A 271 2.91 -4.74 24.26
N ALA A 272 3.36 -5.99 24.11
CA ALA A 272 3.06 -7.10 25.02
C ALA A 272 3.78 -7.00 26.40
N GLN A 273 4.78 -6.15 26.53
CA GLN A 273 5.53 -5.94 27.79
C GLN A 273 5.03 -4.73 28.58
N LEU A 274 4.11 -3.93 28.00
CA LEU A 274 3.54 -2.78 28.65
C LEU A 274 2.46 -3.21 29.65
N GLN A 275 2.47 -2.58 30.81
CA GLN A 275 1.47 -2.79 31.84
C GLN A 275 0.42 -1.68 31.79
N PHE A 276 -0.63 -1.90 31.00
CA PHE A 276 -1.76 -0.95 30.92
C PHE A 276 -2.63 -1.10 32.17
N LEU A 277 -2.39 -0.24 33.15
CA LEU A 277 -3.16 -0.14 34.39
C LEU A 277 -3.95 1.17 34.40
N SER A 278 -5.04 1.20 35.17
CA SER A 278 -5.75 2.44 35.45
C SER A 278 -5.19 3.05 36.73
N PHE A 279 -4.82 4.33 36.68
CA PHE A 279 -4.27 5.07 37.82
C PHE A 279 -4.80 6.51 37.88
N PRO A 280 -4.85 7.14 39.08
CA PRO A 280 -5.26 8.52 39.24
C PRO A 280 -4.24 9.47 38.63
N VAL A 281 -4.66 10.35 37.72
CA VAL A 281 -3.78 11.32 37.08
C VAL A 281 -3.26 12.36 38.06
N LYS A 282 -4.06 12.72 39.06
CA LYS A 282 -3.70 13.71 40.08
C LYS A 282 -2.46 13.32 40.86
N ASP A 283 -2.31 12.04 41.22
CA ASP A 283 -1.15 11.52 41.97
C ASP A 283 0.13 11.58 41.14
N MET A 284 0.06 11.20 39.87
CA MET A 284 1.19 11.32 38.94
C MET A 284 1.59 12.79 38.76
N PHE A 285 0.61 13.69 38.59
CA PHE A 285 0.87 15.10 38.43
C PHE A 285 1.46 15.76 39.68
N ALA A 286 1.03 15.32 40.88
CA ALA A 286 1.60 15.79 42.13
C ALA A 286 3.09 15.47 42.24
N ARG A 287 3.49 14.22 41.92
CA ARG A 287 4.91 13.82 41.90
C ARG A 287 5.71 14.61 40.88
N LEU A 288 5.21 14.78 39.66
CA LEU A 288 5.88 15.58 38.63
C LEU A 288 6.03 17.05 39.05
N LYS A 289 5.01 17.63 39.69
CA LYS A 289 5.11 18.98 40.20
C LYS A 289 6.18 19.10 41.29
N GLU A 290 6.25 18.16 42.22
CA GLU A 290 7.27 18.13 43.28
C GLU A 290 8.70 18.09 42.68
N ASP A 291 8.92 17.27 41.65
CA ASP A 291 10.20 17.15 40.96
C ASP A 291 10.64 18.45 40.25
N PHE A 292 9.69 19.23 39.69
CA PHE A 292 10.00 20.39 38.87
C PHE A 292 9.75 21.75 39.53
N ASP A 293 9.04 21.84 40.67
CA ASP A 293 8.65 23.12 41.28
C ASP A 293 9.86 23.96 41.71
N LEU A 294 10.84 23.30 42.34
CA LEU A 294 12.07 23.94 42.74
C LEU A 294 12.88 24.44 41.54
N LEU A 295 13.02 23.60 40.51
CA LEU A 295 13.76 23.94 39.31
C LEU A 295 13.11 25.10 38.52
N ALA A 296 11.77 25.13 38.46
CA ALA A 296 11.06 26.22 37.84
C ALA A 296 11.23 27.53 38.62
N LYS A 297 11.14 27.49 39.96
CA LYS A 297 11.36 28.66 40.84
C LYS A 297 12.76 29.22 40.74
N ASP A 298 13.78 28.36 40.73
CA ASP A 298 15.19 28.77 40.57
C ASP A 298 15.44 29.50 39.25
N GLN A 299 14.61 29.24 38.23
CA GLN A 299 14.65 29.96 36.95
C GLN A 299 13.63 31.09 36.86
N GLY A 300 13.05 31.52 38.00
CA GLY A 300 12.05 32.60 38.05
C GLY A 300 10.75 32.32 37.35
N LYS A 301 10.36 31.04 37.16
CA LYS A 301 9.16 30.58 36.46
C LYS A 301 8.14 30.02 37.44
N LYS A 302 6.86 30.05 37.06
CA LYS A 302 5.77 29.53 37.91
C LYS A 302 5.21 28.25 37.34
N LEU A 303 5.30 27.14 38.07
CA LEU A 303 4.67 25.88 37.70
C LEU A 303 3.29 25.75 38.35
N THR A 304 2.24 25.60 37.54
CA THR A 304 0.86 25.44 37.98
C THR A 304 0.30 24.11 37.52
N LEU A 305 -0.63 23.58 38.30
CA LEU A 305 -1.29 22.30 38.05
C LEU A 305 -2.82 22.52 37.97
N SER A 306 -3.43 21.97 36.92
CA SER A 306 -4.87 21.98 36.74
C SER A 306 -5.34 20.57 36.36
N ALA A 307 -5.93 19.88 37.30
CA ALA A 307 -6.52 18.56 37.09
C ALA A 307 -7.83 18.45 37.82
N GLU A 308 -8.89 18.04 37.11
CA GLU A 308 -10.19 17.72 37.75
C GLU A 308 -10.00 16.49 38.66
N ASP A 309 -10.77 16.51 39.77
CA ASP A 309 -10.75 15.35 40.69
C ASP A 309 -11.37 14.10 40.05
N GLY A 310 -10.82 12.93 40.40
CA GLY A 310 -11.36 11.65 39.96
C GLY A 310 -10.99 11.25 38.51
N LEU A 311 -10.12 11.99 37.83
CA LEU A 311 -9.64 11.60 36.50
C LEU A 311 -8.68 10.40 36.60
N THR A 312 -8.97 9.33 35.87
CA THR A 312 -8.12 8.13 35.77
C THR A 312 -7.64 7.94 34.33
N ALA A 313 -6.36 7.64 34.15
CA ALA A 313 -5.76 7.28 32.86
C ALA A 313 -5.50 5.77 32.82
N ARG A 314 -5.74 5.14 31.68
CA ARG A 314 -5.36 3.76 31.41
C ARG A 314 -4.16 3.74 30.47
N SER A 315 -2.98 3.51 31.04
CA SER A 315 -1.72 3.48 30.30
C SER A 315 -0.67 2.71 31.12
N ASP A 316 0.54 2.61 30.56
CA ASP A 316 1.71 2.28 31.35
C ASP A 316 2.21 3.57 32.04
N GLU A 317 2.00 3.65 33.38
CA GLU A 317 2.28 4.85 34.16
C GLU A 317 3.74 5.29 34.05
N LYS A 318 4.68 4.34 34.02
CA LYS A 318 6.11 4.63 33.95
C LYS A 318 6.45 5.37 32.65
N TYR A 319 6.02 4.87 31.50
CA TYR A 319 6.32 5.49 30.21
C TYR A 319 5.53 6.79 30.02
N LEU A 320 4.30 6.88 30.51
CA LEU A 320 3.52 8.12 30.44
C LEU A 320 4.14 9.22 31.32
N SER A 321 4.59 8.88 32.53
CA SER A 321 5.30 9.81 33.41
C SER A 321 6.61 10.29 32.78
N GLU A 322 7.35 9.42 32.10
CA GLU A 322 8.60 9.77 31.40
C GLU A 322 8.35 10.75 30.25
N ILE A 323 7.25 10.57 29.48
CA ILE A 323 6.87 11.55 28.45
C ILE A 323 6.62 12.91 29.09
N LEU A 324 5.83 12.97 30.15
CA LEU A 324 5.50 14.22 30.84
C LEU A 324 6.73 14.87 31.47
N HIS A 325 7.64 14.08 32.00
CA HIS A 325 8.92 14.56 32.53
C HIS A 325 9.77 15.27 31.43
N ILE A 326 9.87 14.65 30.25
CA ILE A 326 10.55 15.24 29.09
C ILE A 326 9.87 16.54 28.65
N LEU A 327 8.53 16.57 28.63
CA LEU A 327 7.78 17.76 28.24
C LEU A 327 7.91 18.90 29.27
N LEU A 328 7.92 18.58 30.55
CA LEU A 328 8.14 19.56 31.63
C LEU A 328 9.58 20.11 31.63
N ASP A 329 10.59 19.27 31.44
CA ASP A 329 11.98 19.71 31.28
C ASP A 329 12.10 20.69 30.09
N ASN A 330 11.43 20.38 29.00
CA ASN A 330 11.37 21.26 27.83
C ASN A 330 10.64 22.57 28.15
N ALA A 331 9.51 22.51 28.85
CA ALA A 331 8.77 23.70 29.26
C ALA A 331 9.58 24.60 30.20
N VAL A 332 10.30 24.03 31.17
CA VAL A 332 11.18 24.80 32.07
C VAL A 332 12.31 25.48 31.29
N LYS A 333 12.89 24.82 30.30
CA LYS A 333 14.01 25.37 29.48
C LYS A 333 13.58 26.51 28.55
N TYR A 334 12.40 26.38 27.95
CA TYR A 334 11.98 27.27 26.85
C TYR A 334 10.86 28.24 27.23
N CYS A 335 10.27 28.14 28.43
CA CYS A 335 9.33 29.14 28.94
C CYS A 335 10.02 30.53 29.02
N ASP A 336 9.28 31.57 28.68
CA ASP A 336 9.71 32.96 28.82
C ASP A 336 10.12 33.29 30.28
N ASP A 337 10.99 34.26 30.47
CA ASP A 337 11.41 34.71 31.79
C ASP A 337 10.18 35.27 32.57
N GLY A 338 10.02 34.85 33.80
CA GLY A 338 8.83 35.17 34.62
C GLY A 338 7.53 34.49 34.15
N GLY A 339 7.59 33.63 33.13
CA GLY A 339 6.43 32.99 32.54
C GLY A 339 5.86 31.86 33.37
N THR A 340 4.69 31.36 32.93
CA THR A 340 3.94 30.29 33.59
C THR A 340 3.96 28.99 32.79
N ILE A 341 4.25 27.90 33.47
CA ILE A 341 4.15 26.53 32.97
C ILE A 341 2.88 25.92 33.56
N LEU A 342 2.04 25.31 32.72
CA LEU A 342 0.81 24.68 33.15
C LEU A 342 0.81 23.19 32.75
N LEU A 343 0.70 22.31 33.75
CA LEU A 343 0.42 20.90 33.57
C LEU A 343 -1.08 20.68 33.78
N SER A 344 -1.81 20.25 32.74
CA SER A 344 -3.27 20.13 32.82
C SER A 344 -3.79 18.76 32.39
N ALA A 345 -4.89 18.34 33.03
CA ALA A 345 -5.66 17.15 32.68
C ALA A 345 -7.16 17.50 32.66
N GLU A 346 -7.78 17.24 31.52
CA GLU A 346 -9.18 17.54 31.26
C GLU A 346 -9.87 16.36 30.59
N LYS A 347 -11.19 16.26 30.67
CA LYS A 347 -11.96 15.29 29.89
C LYS A 347 -11.78 15.58 28.40
N GLY A 348 -11.45 14.56 27.62
CA GLY A 348 -11.28 14.68 26.18
C GLY A 348 -12.61 14.88 25.44
N LYS A 349 -12.55 15.39 24.22
CA LYS A 349 -13.74 15.58 23.36
C LYS A 349 -14.44 14.25 23.01
N LYS A 350 -13.71 13.13 23.00
CA LYS A 350 -14.26 11.79 22.76
C LYS A 350 -14.57 11.13 24.11
N LYS A 351 -15.67 10.36 24.14
CA LYS A 351 -16.04 9.56 25.30
C LYS A 351 -14.89 8.65 25.73
N ASP A 352 -14.68 8.47 27.03
CA ASP A 352 -13.62 7.65 27.63
C ASP A 352 -12.19 8.07 27.21
N THR A 353 -11.95 9.37 27.03
CA THR A 353 -10.61 9.93 26.79
C THR A 353 -10.30 11.10 27.72
N LEU A 354 -9.01 11.28 28.02
CA LEU A 354 -8.44 12.44 28.71
C LEU A 354 -7.53 13.21 27.77
N ARG A 355 -7.55 14.53 27.89
CA ARG A 355 -6.58 15.43 27.29
C ARG A 355 -5.59 15.82 28.38
N LEU A 356 -4.35 15.33 28.25
CA LEU A 356 -3.22 15.72 29.07
C LEU A 356 -2.40 16.74 28.31
N SER A 357 -2.00 17.84 28.94
CA SER A 357 -1.14 18.82 28.28
C SER A 357 -0.12 19.44 29.21
N VAL A 358 1.06 19.72 28.63
CA VAL A 358 2.09 20.59 29.21
C VAL A 358 2.17 21.80 28.34
N SER A 359 1.91 22.99 28.90
CA SER A 359 1.98 24.25 28.17
C SER A 359 2.84 25.29 28.90
N ASN A 360 3.47 26.16 28.15
CA ASN A 360 4.24 27.26 28.72
C ASN A 360 4.12 28.52 27.86
N ASP A 361 4.36 29.66 28.49
CA ASP A 361 4.47 30.96 27.79
C ASP A 361 5.68 30.94 26.86
N TYR A 362 5.46 31.34 25.60
CA TYR A 362 6.46 31.31 24.53
C TYR A 362 6.13 32.37 23.47
N LYS A 363 6.63 33.61 23.65
CA LYS A 363 6.29 34.75 22.78
C LYS A 363 6.75 34.60 21.35
N ASP A 364 7.92 33.99 21.14
CA ASP A 364 8.55 33.84 19.83
C ASP A 364 8.02 32.68 19.01
N GLY A 365 6.84 32.12 19.40
CA GLY A 365 6.28 30.92 18.78
C GLY A 365 5.40 31.15 17.55
N LYS A 366 5.12 32.39 17.14
CA LYS A 366 4.10 32.68 16.13
C LYS A 366 4.44 32.16 14.72
N ASP A 367 5.71 32.23 14.32
CA ASP A 367 6.17 31.90 12.96
C ASP A 367 7.05 30.64 12.93
N VAL A 368 6.88 29.74 13.92
CA VAL A 368 7.71 28.55 14.09
C VAL A 368 7.08 27.35 13.38
N ASP A 369 7.87 26.61 12.60
CA ASP A 369 7.45 25.33 12.02
C ASP A 369 7.52 24.21 13.06
N TYR A 370 6.37 23.93 13.67
CA TYR A 370 6.23 22.86 14.67
C TYR A 370 6.26 21.45 14.11
N SER A 371 6.19 21.26 12.80
CA SER A 371 6.18 19.93 12.16
C SER A 371 7.47 19.14 12.43
N ARG A 372 8.59 19.86 12.55
CA ARG A 372 9.93 19.32 12.73
C ARG A 372 10.36 19.15 14.18
N PHE A 373 9.59 19.63 15.15
CA PHE A 373 9.94 19.59 16.59
C PHE A 373 10.22 18.18 17.12
N PHE A 374 9.66 17.18 16.49
CA PHE A 374 9.86 15.78 16.86
C PHE A 374 10.97 15.07 16.06
N GLU A 375 11.66 15.79 15.16
CA GLU A 375 12.83 15.24 14.47
C GLU A 375 14.02 15.13 15.42
N ARG A 376 14.85 14.11 15.24
CA ARG A 376 16.05 13.93 16.05
C ARG A 376 17.08 15.02 15.76
N PHE A 377 17.69 15.60 16.80
CA PHE A 377 18.68 16.68 16.72
C PHE A 377 18.16 18.00 16.15
N TYR A 378 16.87 18.13 15.91
CA TYR A 378 16.29 19.38 15.46
C TYR A 378 16.24 20.42 16.59
N ARG A 379 16.65 21.65 16.29
CA ARG A 379 16.56 22.84 17.15
C ARG A 379 16.11 24.01 16.30
N ASN A 380 15.20 24.80 16.80
CA ASN A 380 14.68 25.98 16.08
C ASN A 380 15.71 27.15 16.01
N ASP A 381 16.66 27.18 16.96
CA ASP A 381 17.74 28.18 16.95
C ASP A 381 18.96 27.62 16.23
N GLU A 382 19.25 28.08 15.01
CA GLU A 382 20.53 27.88 14.30
C GLU A 382 21.68 28.63 14.97
N SER A 383 21.41 29.62 15.82
CA SER A 383 22.42 30.29 16.61
C SER A 383 22.84 29.38 17.77
N HIS A 384 24.08 28.92 17.75
CA HIS A 384 24.78 28.22 18.83
C HIS A 384 24.84 29.04 20.15
N ASN A 385 23.77 29.75 20.48
CA ASN A 385 23.72 30.56 21.69
C ASN A 385 23.67 29.61 22.90
N SER A 386 24.84 29.46 23.53
CA SER A 386 25.20 28.50 24.57
C SER A 386 24.40 28.63 25.87
N LYS A 387 23.44 29.55 25.97
CA LYS A 387 22.65 29.77 27.18
C LYS A 387 21.50 28.80 27.40
N LYS A 388 20.89 28.21 26.33
CA LYS A 388 19.82 27.21 26.46
C LYS A 388 20.36 25.83 26.11
N THR A 389 20.67 25.01 27.12
CA THR A 389 21.26 23.67 26.99
C THR A 389 20.16 22.66 26.56
N GLY A 390 20.18 22.24 25.30
CA GLY A 390 19.28 21.17 24.79
C GLY A 390 19.94 20.41 23.63
N TYR A 391 19.67 19.08 23.52
CA TYR A 391 20.30 18.21 22.51
C TYR A 391 19.43 17.98 21.27
N GLY A 392 18.19 18.50 21.26
CA GLY A 392 17.22 18.20 20.20
C GLY A 392 16.75 16.73 20.17
N ILE A 393 16.92 15.99 21.28
CA ILE A 393 16.58 14.57 21.35
C ILE A 393 15.32 14.33 22.21
N GLY A 394 15.04 15.18 23.19
CA GLY A 394 13.96 14.97 24.15
C GLY A 394 12.59 14.77 23.50
N LEU A 395 12.17 15.71 22.65
CA LEU A 395 10.87 15.61 21.98
C LEU A 395 10.74 14.40 21.04
N SER A 396 11.84 13.98 20.41
CA SER A 396 11.84 12.77 19.59
C SER A 396 11.65 11.51 20.44
N ILE A 397 12.21 11.47 21.65
CA ILE A 397 11.96 10.38 22.62
C ILE A 397 10.51 10.41 23.08
N ALA A 398 9.97 11.57 23.45
CA ALA A 398 8.59 11.71 23.86
C ALA A 398 7.63 11.19 22.78
N ARG A 399 7.92 11.47 21.51
CA ARG A 399 7.14 10.95 20.36
C ARG A 399 7.27 9.43 20.20
N GLU A 400 8.45 8.87 20.40
CA GLU A 400 8.69 7.42 20.27
C GLU A 400 7.98 6.65 21.38
N LEU A 401 8.06 7.12 22.65
CA LEU A 401 7.33 6.59 23.78
C LEU A 401 5.80 6.72 23.59
N SER A 402 5.34 7.85 23.12
CA SER A 402 3.94 8.12 22.78
C SER A 402 3.42 7.15 21.71
N SER A 403 4.22 6.87 20.68
CA SER A 403 3.92 5.87 19.65
C SER A 403 3.88 4.45 20.23
N LEU A 404 4.77 4.10 21.15
CA LEU A 404 4.80 2.82 21.88
C LEU A 404 3.50 2.62 22.66
N LEU A 405 3.04 3.64 23.38
CA LEU A 405 1.79 3.65 24.12
C LEU A 405 0.55 3.76 23.23
N SER A 406 0.72 4.07 21.93
CA SER A 406 -0.35 4.42 20.98
C SER A 406 -1.18 5.62 21.43
N ILE A 407 -0.53 6.58 22.04
CA ILE A 407 -1.09 7.86 22.47
C ILE A 407 -0.61 8.92 21.47
N PRO A 408 -1.48 9.63 20.73
CA PRO A 408 -1.04 10.70 19.85
C PRO A 408 -0.49 11.88 20.65
N LEU A 409 0.74 12.31 20.32
CA LEU A 409 1.37 13.52 20.87
C LEU A 409 1.40 14.58 19.77
N THR A 410 0.78 15.73 20.07
CA THR A 410 0.69 16.87 19.17
C THR A 410 1.21 18.13 19.83
N VAL A 411 1.57 19.14 19.04
CA VAL A 411 1.95 20.46 19.50
C VAL A 411 0.93 21.48 18.98
N GLU A 412 0.52 22.40 19.84
CA GLU A 412 -0.41 23.48 19.53
C GLU A 412 0.24 24.81 19.99
N TYR A 413 0.06 25.87 19.21
CA TYR A 413 0.45 27.22 19.61
C TYR A 413 -0.76 28.14 19.53
N LYS A 414 -1.04 28.82 20.62
CA LYS A 414 -2.16 29.77 20.70
C LYS A 414 -1.90 30.83 21.75
N ASP A 415 -2.24 32.06 21.44
CA ASP A 415 -2.24 33.21 22.39
C ASP A 415 -0.89 33.37 23.14
N GLY A 416 0.25 33.21 22.45
CA GLY A 416 1.58 33.34 23.06
C GLY A 416 2.02 32.14 23.91
N ARG A 417 1.32 31.02 23.81
CA ARG A 417 1.62 29.78 24.57
C ARG A 417 1.80 28.61 23.62
N ILE A 418 2.81 27.82 23.90
CA ILE A 418 3.01 26.50 23.28
C ILE A 418 2.44 25.43 24.21
N ALA A 419 1.74 24.43 23.65
CA ALA A 419 1.20 23.30 24.38
C ALA A 419 1.50 21.98 23.67
N PHE A 420 2.04 21.02 24.41
CA PHE A 420 2.18 19.62 23.98
C PHE A 420 1.00 18.82 24.54
N VAL A 421 0.26 18.19 23.66
CA VAL A 421 -1.05 17.59 23.99
C VAL A 421 -1.04 16.12 23.69
N MET A 422 -1.53 15.32 24.62
CA MET A 422 -1.73 13.88 24.51
C MET A 422 -3.20 13.52 24.78
N ILE A 423 -3.73 12.55 24.01
CA ILE A 423 -5.07 12.01 24.22
C ILE A 423 -4.95 10.57 24.73
N VAL A 424 -5.26 10.39 26.02
CA VAL A 424 -5.12 9.12 26.73
C VAL A 424 -6.49 8.50 26.95
N LYS A 425 -6.60 7.18 26.96
CA LYS A 425 -7.84 6.46 27.30
C LYS A 425 -8.05 6.41 28.80
N THR A 426 -9.32 6.39 29.24
CA THR A 426 -9.71 6.23 30.66
C THR A 426 -10.07 4.78 31.01
N LYS A 427 -10.41 3.98 29.99
CA LYS A 427 -10.78 2.56 30.10
C LYS A 427 -10.03 1.69 29.10
#